data_f4de7a82a7000b3a48815a8dfe2154eb
#
_entry.id   f4de7a82a7000b3a48815a8dfe2154eb
#
_cell.length_a   1.000
_cell.length_b   1.000
_cell.length_c   1.000
_cell.angle_alpha   90.00
_cell.angle_beta   90.00
_cell.angle_gamma   90.00
#
_symmetry.space_group_name_H-M   'P 1'
#
loop_
_entity.id
_entity.type
_entity.pdbx_description
1 polymer ?
#
loop_
_entity_poly.entity_id
_entity_poly.type
_entity_poly.pdbx_seq_one_letter_code
_entity_poly.pdbx_strand_id
1 'polypeptide(L)'
;GIEGKINAVEYARINKVPFMGICLGMQCAVVEFARNVLGYEDAHSREMSPDTKHPVIDIMAEQKNITNMGGTMRLGAYPCKVTEGSNLHKAYGELLISERHRHRYEFNNEYIEEFKKHGMKITGVNPDTNLVEVVEIEDHPWYVASQYHPEYKSTVAKPHPMFVGFVKAMLEYSGK
;
A
#
# COMPACT_ATOMS: atom_id res chain seq x y z
N GLY A 1 -16.61 9.12 -0.02
CA GLY A 1 -15.29 9.78 -0.20
C GLY A 1 -14.21 8.91 -0.87
N ILE A 2 -14.48 7.64 -1.16
CA ILE A 2 -13.47 6.72 -1.74
C ILE A 2 -13.09 7.14 -3.15
N GLU A 3 -14.03 7.43 -4.02
CA GLU A 3 -13.75 7.83 -5.40
C GLU A 3 -12.92 9.12 -5.46
N GLY A 4 -13.19 10.09 -4.56
CA GLY A 4 -12.34 11.28 -4.46
C GLY A 4 -10.90 11.00 -4.07
N LYS A 5 -10.65 9.98 -3.23
CA LYS A 5 -9.29 9.52 -2.91
C LYS A 5 -8.64 8.85 -4.13
N ILE A 6 -9.37 7.99 -4.85
CA ILE A 6 -8.88 7.32 -6.07
C ILE A 6 -8.49 8.37 -7.12
N ASN A 7 -9.33 9.39 -7.35
CA ASN A 7 -9.01 10.49 -8.28
C ASN A 7 -7.76 11.29 -7.85
N ALA A 8 -7.59 11.54 -6.54
CA ALA A 8 -6.39 12.22 -6.04
C ALA A 8 -5.12 11.35 -6.23
N VAL A 9 -5.23 10.05 -6.05
CA VAL A 9 -4.16 9.09 -6.31
C VAL A 9 -3.78 9.07 -7.79
N GLU A 10 -4.76 9.02 -8.69
CA GLU A 10 -4.56 9.11 -10.14
C GLU A 10 -3.81 10.39 -10.52
N TYR A 11 -4.27 11.53 -10.00
CA TYR A 11 -3.61 12.81 -10.23
C TYR A 11 -2.14 12.76 -9.80
N ALA A 12 -1.86 12.25 -8.61
CA ALA A 12 -0.50 12.15 -8.09
C ALA A 12 0.37 11.23 -8.97
N ARG A 13 -0.14 10.08 -9.40
CA ARG A 13 0.56 9.14 -10.26
C ARG A 13 0.89 9.76 -11.62
N ILE A 14 -0.10 10.34 -12.32
CA ILE A 14 0.07 10.88 -13.68
C ILE A 14 0.99 12.11 -13.67
N ASN A 15 0.82 12.99 -12.70
CA ASN A 15 1.57 14.26 -12.61
C ASN A 15 2.87 14.14 -11.81
N LYS A 16 3.24 12.93 -11.40
CA LYS A 16 4.45 12.65 -10.61
C LYS A 16 4.57 13.50 -9.33
N VAL A 17 3.44 13.81 -8.71
CA VAL A 17 3.39 14.47 -7.41
C VAL A 17 3.70 13.45 -6.32
N PRO A 18 4.67 13.70 -5.42
CA PRO A 18 4.97 12.76 -4.34
C PRO A 18 3.70 12.31 -3.61
N PHE A 19 3.53 11.00 -3.49
CA PHE A 19 2.37 10.35 -2.91
C PHE A 19 2.78 9.35 -1.83
N MET A 20 2.09 9.40 -0.70
CA MET A 20 2.21 8.41 0.36
C MET A 20 0.83 7.90 0.76
N GLY A 21 0.58 6.61 0.54
CA GLY A 21 -0.66 5.94 0.92
C GLY A 21 -0.50 5.18 2.23
N ILE A 22 -1.43 5.35 3.18
CA ILE A 22 -1.45 4.62 4.44
C ILE A 22 -2.75 3.83 4.53
N CYS A 23 -2.67 2.51 4.76
CA CYS A 23 -3.78 1.59 4.96
C CYS A 23 -4.82 1.72 3.82
N LEU A 24 -5.95 2.38 4.05
CA LEU A 24 -6.93 2.70 3.01
C LEU A 24 -6.32 3.47 1.82
N GLY A 25 -5.30 4.29 2.08
CA GLY A 25 -4.59 5.01 1.02
C GLY A 25 -3.84 4.07 0.08
N MET A 26 -3.23 3.01 0.58
CA MET A 26 -2.66 1.95 -0.25
C MET A 26 -3.76 1.21 -1.03
N GLN A 27 -4.86 0.87 -0.40
CA GLN A 27 -5.97 0.19 -1.07
C GLN A 27 -6.55 1.04 -2.22
N CYS A 28 -6.69 2.36 -2.01
CA CYS A 28 -7.09 3.28 -3.07
C CYS A 28 -6.07 3.33 -4.21
N ALA A 29 -4.77 3.27 -3.91
CA ALA A 29 -3.70 3.24 -4.91
C ALA A 29 -3.75 1.96 -5.76
N VAL A 30 -4.00 0.82 -5.13
CA VAL A 30 -4.16 -0.47 -5.81
C VAL A 30 -5.41 -0.47 -6.70
N VAL A 31 -6.54 0.03 -6.21
CA VAL A 31 -7.78 0.13 -7.00
C VAL A 31 -7.61 1.09 -8.19
N GLU A 32 -7.00 2.25 -7.97
CA GLU A 32 -6.71 3.23 -9.04
C GLU A 32 -5.88 2.60 -10.14
N PHE A 33 -4.77 1.96 -9.76
CA PHE A 33 -3.86 1.34 -10.72
C PHE A 33 -4.55 0.22 -11.52
N ALA A 34 -5.36 -0.61 -10.85
CA ALA A 34 -6.13 -1.66 -11.50
C ALA A 34 -7.11 -1.10 -12.54
N ARG A 35 -7.80 -0.01 -12.23
CA ARG A 35 -8.76 0.60 -13.14
C ARG A 35 -8.09 1.29 -14.32
N ASN A 36 -7.12 2.14 -14.05
CA ASN A 36 -6.59 3.09 -15.03
C ASN A 36 -5.34 2.60 -15.76
N VAL A 37 -4.63 1.59 -15.23
CA VAL A 37 -3.43 1.03 -15.86
C VAL A 37 -3.68 -0.38 -16.36
N LEU A 38 -4.37 -1.24 -15.58
CA LEU A 38 -4.67 -2.62 -16.00
C LEU A 38 -5.96 -2.72 -16.83
N GLY A 39 -6.82 -1.70 -16.82
CA GLY A 39 -8.09 -1.69 -17.54
C GLY A 39 -9.22 -2.49 -16.89
N TYR A 40 -9.12 -2.78 -15.59
CA TYR A 40 -10.16 -3.44 -14.82
C TYR A 40 -11.16 -2.41 -14.28
N GLU A 41 -12.04 -1.90 -15.13
CA GLU A 41 -12.93 -0.75 -14.86
C GLU A 41 -13.75 -0.89 -13.55
N ASP A 42 -14.15 -2.12 -13.19
CA ASP A 42 -14.91 -2.42 -11.98
C ASP A 42 -14.03 -2.83 -10.77
N ALA A 43 -12.70 -2.75 -10.89
CA ALA A 43 -11.82 -3.13 -9.79
C ALA A 43 -12.13 -2.35 -8.52
N HIS A 44 -12.20 -3.08 -7.41
CA HIS A 44 -12.53 -2.49 -6.12
C HIS A 44 -12.03 -3.36 -4.95
N SER A 45 -12.17 -2.81 -3.74
CA SER A 45 -12.16 -3.59 -2.52
C SER A 45 -13.52 -4.25 -2.30
N ARG A 46 -13.54 -5.53 -1.96
CA ARG A 46 -14.79 -6.23 -1.56
C ARG A 46 -15.42 -5.67 -0.29
N GLU A 47 -14.68 -4.93 0.51
CA GLU A 47 -15.27 -4.20 1.64
C GLU A 47 -16.29 -3.15 1.18
N MET A 48 -16.06 -2.53 0.03
CA MET A 48 -16.82 -1.41 -0.48
C MET A 48 -17.74 -1.78 -1.64
N SER A 49 -17.34 -2.79 -2.42
CA SER A 49 -18.09 -3.35 -3.54
C SER A 49 -18.02 -4.87 -3.50
N PRO A 50 -18.91 -5.54 -2.74
CA PRO A 50 -18.86 -6.99 -2.57
C PRO A 50 -18.97 -7.78 -3.87
N ASP A 51 -19.64 -7.23 -4.87
CA ASP A 51 -19.93 -7.89 -6.15
C ASP A 51 -18.93 -7.57 -7.25
N THR A 52 -17.83 -6.86 -6.95
CA THR A 52 -16.78 -6.57 -7.95
C THR A 52 -16.23 -7.85 -8.58
N LYS A 53 -16.05 -7.84 -9.89
CA LYS A 53 -15.43 -8.95 -10.63
C LYS A 53 -13.90 -8.98 -10.47
N HIS A 54 -13.30 -7.83 -10.17
CA HIS A 54 -11.87 -7.68 -9.94
C HIS A 54 -11.60 -7.21 -8.51
N PRO A 55 -11.71 -8.14 -7.52
CA PRO A 55 -11.47 -7.80 -6.11
C PRO A 55 -9.95 -7.73 -5.83
N VAL A 56 -9.34 -6.63 -6.24
CA VAL A 56 -7.89 -6.41 -6.04
C VAL A 56 -7.52 -6.17 -4.58
N ILE A 57 -8.52 -5.86 -3.75
CA ILE A 57 -8.46 -5.85 -2.29
C ILE A 57 -9.54 -6.80 -1.78
N ASP A 58 -9.16 -7.83 -1.03
CA ASP A 58 -10.08 -8.87 -0.53
C ASP A 58 -9.68 -9.33 0.89
N ILE A 59 -10.51 -10.14 1.50
CA ILE A 59 -10.20 -10.84 2.74
C ILE A 59 -9.34 -12.05 2.40
N MET A 60 -8.36 -12.39 3.24
CA MET A 60 -7.58 -13.63 3.09
C MET A 60 -8.47 -14.86 3.08
N ALA A 61 -8.09 -15.89 2.30
CA ALA A 61 -8.84 -17.12 2.19
C ALA A 61 -9.06 -17.81 3.56
N GLU A 62 -8.06 -17.75 4.44
CA GLU A 62 -8.12 -18.26 5.80
C GLU A 62 -9.14 -17.55 6.69
N GLN A 63 -9.41 -16.28 6.41
CA GLN A 63 -10.38 -15.45 7.13
C GLN A 63 -11.82 -15.63 6.63
N LYS A 64 -12.01 -16.13 5.42
CA LYS A 64 -13.36 -16.33 4.82
C LYS A 64 -14.21 -17.35 5.57
N ASN A 65 -13.61 -18.25 6.31
CA ASN A 65 -14.29 -19.28 7.09
C ASN A 65 -14.55 -18.91 8.57
N ILE A 66 -14.18 -17.70 9.00
CA ILE A 66 -14.35 -17.26 10.38
C ILE A 66 -15.73 -16.58 10.52
N THR A 67 -16.61 -17.16 11.31
CA THR A 67 -17.96 -16.62 11.59
C THR A 67 -17.95 -15.39 12.48
N ASN A 68 -16.87 -15.16 13.24
CA ASN A 68 -16.73 -13.99 14.12
C ASN A 68 -15.86 -12.93 13.45
N MET A 69 -16.47 -11.87 12.94
CA MET A 69 -15.80 -10.76 12.23
C MET A 69 -14.67 -10.09 13.03
N GLY A 70 -14.71 -10.12 14.37
CA GLY A 70 -13.63 -9.61 15.21
C GLY A 70 -12.31 -10.37 15.08
N GLY A 71 -12.38 -11.67 14.77
CA GLY A 71 -11.20 -12.55 14.61
C GLY A 71 -10.45 -12.40 13.28
N THR A 72 -10.96 -11.63 12.33
CA THR A 72 -10.34 -11.44 11.01
C THR A 72 -9.45 -10.21 10.91
N MET A 73 -9.40 -9.37 11.93
CA MET A 73 -8.62 -8.14 11.93
C MET A 73 -7.14 -8.40 12.25
N ARG A 74 -6.25 -7.92 11.38
CA ARG A 74 -4.83 -7.84 11.71
C ARG A 74 -4.60 -6.65 12.64
N LEU A 75 -4.21 -6.96 13.86
CA LEU A 75 -3.94 -5.98 14.91
C LEU A 75 -2.55 -6.18 15.49
N GLY A 76 -1.79 -5.10 15.68
CA GLY A 76 -0.48 -5.13 16.29
C GLY A 76 0.67 -5.14 15.30
N ALA A 77 1.86 -5.50 15.77
CA ALA A 77 3.09 -5.48 15.00
C ALA A 77 3.28 -6.79 14.22
N TYR A 78 3.62 -6.64 12.94
CA TYR A 78 3.94 -7.75 12.04
C TYR A 78 5.25 -7.46 11.30
N PRO A 79 6.03 -8.51 10.98
CA PRO A 79 7.24 -8.36 10.20
C PRO A 79 6.93 -8.01 8.74
N CYS A 80 7.81 -7.21 8.15
CA CYS A 80 7.77 -6.92 6.72
C CYS A 80 9.18 -7.01 6.15
N LYS A 81 9.37 -7.89 5.17
CA LYS A 81 10.59 -8.00 4.39
C LYS A 81 10.58 -6.95 3.30
N VAL A 82 11.60 -6.11 3.28
CA VAL A 82 11.76 -4.98 2.38
C VAL A 82 12.63 -5.37 1.18
N THR A 83 12.23 -4.94 -0.01
CA THR A 83 13.01 -5.15 -1.23
C THR A 83 14.21 -4.20 -1.26
N GLU A 84 15.40 -4.75 -1.44
CA GLU A 84 16.64 -3.99 -1.54
C GLU A 84 16.59 -2.99 -2.72
N GLY A 85 17.11 -1.77 -2.49
CA GLY A 85 17.14 -0.70 -3.49
C GLY A 85 15.84 0.06 -3.69
N SER A 86 14.71 -0.39 -3.12
CA SER A 86 13.43 0.33 -3.15
C SER A 86 13.49 1.67 -2.41
N ASN A 87 12.52 2.56 -2.64
CA ASN A 87 12.40 3.79 -1.84
C ASN A 87 12.12 3.48 -0.36
N LEU A 88 11.35 2.43 -0.11
CA LEU A 88 11.15 1.91 1.24
C LEU A 88 12.48 1.53 1.89
N HIS A 89 13.32 0.75 1.21
CA HIS A 89 14.65 0.37 1.70
C HIS A 89 15.54 1.60 1.97
N LYS A 90 15.56 2.55 1.04
CA LYS A 90 16.33 3.82 1.22
C LYS A 90 15.86 4.61 2.43
N ALA A 91 14.56 4.58 2.75
CA ALA A 91 14.02 5.28 3.91
C ALA A 91 14.37 4.60 5.23
N TYR A 92 14.24 3.27 5.33
CA TYR A 92 14.47 2.53 6.57
C TYR A 92 15.95 2.17 6.80
N GLY A 93 16.69 1.87 5.74
CA GLY A 93 18.05 1.32 5.83
C GLY A 93 18.11 -0.13 6.29
N GLU A 94 16.99 -0.82 6.37
CA GLU A 94 16.84 -2.20 6.88
C GLU A 94 16.03 -3.05 5.90
N LEU A 95 16.37 -4.34 5.79
CA LEU A 95 15.68 -5.32 4.92
C LEU A 95 14.56 -6.08 5.64
N LEU A 96 14.51 -5.99 6.96
CA LEU A 96 13.44 -6.58 7.77
C LEU A 96 13.00 -5.55 8.81
N ILE A 97 11.75 -5.14 8.70
CA ILE A 97 11.15 -4.17 9.61
C ILE A 97 9.94 -4.80 10.31
N SER A 98 9.43 -4.15 11.33
CA SER A 98 8.20 -4.58 12.00
C SER A 98 7.29 -3.38 12.17
N GLU A 99 6.08 -3.44 11.63
CA GLU A 99 5.15 -2.32 11.63
C GLU A 99 3.76 -2.69 12.14
N ARG A 100 3.00 -1.70 12.62
CA ARG A 100 1.70 -1.92 13.25
C ARG A 100 0.56 -1.84 12.25
N HIS A 101 -0.33 -2.82 12.35
CA HIS A 101 -1.50 -2.97 11.48
C HIS A 101 -2.80 -2.78 12.24
N ARG A 102 -3.83 -2.32 11.52
CA ARG A 102 -5.21 -2.27 11.98
C ARG A 102 -6.13 -2.30 10.76
N HIS A 103 -6.27 -3.47 10.15
CA HIS A 103 -7.13 -3.66 8.97
C HIS A 103 -7.56 -5.12 8.85
N ARG A 104 -8.54 -5.37 7.97
CA ARG A 104 -9.07 -6.70 7.69
C ARG A 104 -8.85 -7.11 6.25
N TYR A 105 -8.95 -6.16 5.33
CA TYR A 105 -8.79 -6.37 3.91
C TYR A 105 -7.34 -6.12 3.48
N GLU A 106 -6.90 -6.94 2.54
CA GLU A 106 -5.50 -7.03 2.08
C GLU A 106 -5.45 -6.91 0.56
N PHE A 107 -4.27 -6.60 0.03
CA PHE A 107 -3.99 -6.79 -1.40
C PHE A 107 -4.25 -8.25 -1.79
N ASN A 108 -5.01 -8.47 -2.86
CA ASN A 108 -5.26 -9.82 -3.35
C ASN A 108 -4.06 -10.31 -4.17
N ASN A 109 -3.32 -11.26 -3.60
CA ASN A 109 -2.07 -11.78 -4.17
C ASN A 109 -2.24 -12.43 -5.57
N GLU A 110 -3.46 -12.80 -5.99
CA GLU A 110 -3.71 -13.32 -7.34
C GLU A 110 -3.36 -12.31 -8.44
N TYR A 111 -3.34 -11.02 -8.12
CA TYR A 111 -3.03 -9.94 -9.06
C TYR A 111 -1.57 -9.50 -9.07
N ILE A 112 -0.70 -10.01 -8.19
CA ILE A 112 0.70 -9.55 -8.02
C ILE A 112 1.44 -9.46 -9.35
N GLU A 113 1.42 -10.53 -10.14
CA GLU A 113 2.20 -10.60 -11.39
C GLU A 113 1.69 -9.60 -12.43
N GLU A 114 0.39 -9.36 -12.48
CA GLU A 114 -0.18 -8.38 -13.41
C GLU A 114 0.20 -6.94 -13.01
N PHE A 115 0.16 -6.62 -11.72
CA PHE A 115 0.62 -5.33 -11.20
C PHE A 115 2.11 -5.09 -11.47
N LYS A 116 2.96 -6.08 -11.21
CA LYS A 116 4.40 -5.98 -11.48
C LYS A 116 4.71 -5.76 -12.96
N LYS A 117 4.04 -6.50 -13.84
CA LYS A 117 4.21 -6.39 -15.29
C LYS A 117 3.91 -4.98 -15.81
N HIS A 118 2.99 -4.27 -15.17
CA HIS A 118 2.59 -2.92 -15.57
C HIS A 118 3.25 -1.79 -14.76
N GLY A 119 4.22 -2.10 -13.90
CA GLY A 119 5.09 -1.11 -13.25
C GLY A 119 4.76 -0.78 -11.80
N MET A 120 3.79 -1.43 -11.17
CA MET A 120 3.64 -1.35 -9.73
C MET A 120 4.47 -2.46 -9.06
N LYS A 121 5.46 -2.06 -8.27
CA LYS A 121 6.37 -2.99 -7.58
C LYS A 121 5.84 -3.33 -6.19
N ILE A 122 6.03 -4.58 -5.79
CA ILE A 122 5.80 -5.05 -4.43
C ILE A 122 7.12 -4.93 -3.70
N THR A 123 7.24 -3.97 -2.79
CA THR A 123 8.51 -3.67 -2.11
C THR A 123 8.52 -4.00 -0.63
N GLY A 124 7.36 -4.36 -0.08
CA GLY A 124 7.25 -4.92 1.26
C GLY A 124 6.31 -6.13 1.26
N VAL A 125 6.74 -7.22 1.89
CA VAL A 125 5.97 -8.47 1.99
C VAL A 125 6.13 -9.05 3.40
N ASN A 126 5.04 -9.52 3.99
CA ASN A 126 5.10 -10.27 5.23
C ASN A 126 5.79 -11.64 4.96
N PRO A 127 6.91 -11.96 5.63
CA PRO A 127 7.67 -13.18 5.36
C PRO A 127 6.94 -14.48 5.76
N ASP A 128 5.98 -14.41 6.68
CA ASP A 128 5.28 -15.57 7.20
C ASP A 128 4.03 -15.94 6.38
N THR A 129 3.34 -14.90 5.85
CA THR A 129 2.06 -15.06 5.16
C THR A 129 2.12 -14.72 3.67
N ASN A 130 3.23 -14.15 3.18
CA ASN A 130 3.41 -13.61 1.83
C ASN A 130 2.41 -12.50 1.44
N LEU A 131 1.77 -11.86 2.43
CA LEU A 131 0.89 -10.73 2.16
C LEU A 131 1.68 -9.50 1.73
N VAL A 132 1.14 -8.79 0.76
CA VAL A 132 1.69 -7.52 0.29
C VAL A 132 1.48 -6.44 1.36
N GLU A 133 2.59 -5.84 1.80
CA GLU A 133 2.61 -4.81 2.83
C GLU A 133 2.88 -3.42 2.27
N VAL A 134 3.67 -3.34 1.18
CA VAL A 134 4.02 -2.07 0.53
C VAL A 134 4.08 -2.21 -0.98
N VAL A 135 3.52 -1.22 -1.66
CA VAL A 135 3.61 -1.06 -3.12
C VAL A 135 4.28 0.26 -3.47
N GLU A 136 5.03 0.26 -4.59
CA GLU A 136 5.72 1.43 -5.13
C GLU A 136 5.58 1.52 -6.65
N ILE A 137 5.69 2.75 -7.18
CA ILE A 137 5.95 2.99 -8.61
C ILE A 137 7.38 3.55 -8.75
N GLU A 138 8.24 2.85 -9.50
CA GLU A 138 9.68 3.13 -9.56
C GLU A 138 9.99 4.48 -10.23
N ASP A 139 9.37 4.75 -11.38
CA ASP A 139 9.58 5.99 -12.13
C ASP A 139 8.78 7.17 -11.57
N HIS A 140 8.80 7.31 -10.24
CA HIS A 140 8.08 8.36 -9.53
C HIS A 140 8.98 8.96 -8.44
N PRO A 141 8.97 10.28 -8.21
CA PRO A 141 9.77 10.92 -7.16
C PRO A 141 9.59 10.25 -5.79
N TRP A 142 8.34 9.97 -5.45
CA TRP A 142 7.94 9.18 -4.29
C TRP A 142 6.51 8.69 -4.50
N TYR A 143 6.33 7.41 -4.76
CA TYR A 143 5.02 6.77 -4.74
C TYR A 143 5.14 5.50 -3.93
N VAL A 144 4.91 5.63 -2.63
CA VAL A 144 5.04 4.54 -1.65
C VAL A 144 3.75 4.44 -0.87
N ALA A 145 3.16 3.25 -0.85
CA ALA A 145 1.93 3.03 -0.12
C ALA A 145 2.02 1.75 0.72
N SER A 146 1.70 1.87 2.01
CA SER A 146 1.78 0.79 3.00
C SER A 146 0.42 0.38 3.53
N GLN A 147 0.25 -0.93 3.78
CA GLN A 147 -0.94 -1.46 4.43
C GLN A 147 -0.90 -1.20 5.95
N TYR A 148 0.29 -1.11 6.52
CA TYR A 148 0.49 -0.76 7.92
C TYR A 148 0.38 0.75 8.19
N HIS A 149 0.40 1.11 9.48
CA HIS A 149 0.21 2.47 10.00
C HIS A 149 1.51 3.03 10.58
N PRO A 150 2.37 3.70 9.79
CA PRO A 150 3.64 4.27 10.26
C PRO A 150 3.45 5.32 11.37
N GLU A 151 2.29 5.98 11.40
CA GLU A 151 1.98 6.98 12.42
C GLU A 151 1.96 6.42 13.85
N TYR A 152 1.70 5.12 14.02
CA TYR A 152 1.72 4.51 15.35
C TYR A 152 3.10 4.38 15.97
N LYS A 153 4.16 4.57 15.17
CA LYS A 153 5.56 4.50 15.61
C LYS A 153 6.30 5.83 15.41
N SER A 154 5.60 6.88 15.00
CA SER A 154 6.16 8.20 14.74
C SER A 154 5.97 9.12 15.93
N THR A 155 7.03 9.84 16.29
CA THR A 155 7.00 10.91 17.30
C THR A 155 7.74 12.13 16.79
N VAL A 156 7.55 13.30 17.43
CA VAL A 156 8.29 14.52 17.09
C VAL A 156 9.80 14.34 17.25
N ALA A 157 10.22 13.65 18.31
CA ALA A 157 11.64 13.39 18.58
C ALA A 157 12.25 12.29 17.70
N LYS A 158 11.41 11.37 17.19
CA LYS A 158 11.83 10.27 16.30
C LYS A 158 10.76 10.10 15.21
N PRO A 159 10.79 10.94 14.18
CA PRO A 159 9.84 10.83 13.08
C PRO A 159 10.07 9.51 12.31
N HIS A 160 8.98 8.91 11.88
CA HIS A 160 9.03 7.64 11.18
C HIS A 160 9.73 7.78 9.82
N PRO A 161 10.58 6.81 9.40
CA PRO A 161 11.36 6.88 8.15
C PRO A 161 10.54 7.18 6.89
N MET A 162 9.34 6.61 6.76
CA MET A 162 8.46 6.87 5.62
C MET A 162 8.04 8.35 5.54
N PHE A 163 7.74 8.99 6.68
CA PHE A 163 7.39 10.42 6.68
C PHE A 163 8.60 11.28 6.32
N VAL A 164 9.79 10.94 6.84
CA VAL A 164 11.02 11.65 6.50
C VAL A 164 11.31 11.55 4.99
N GLY A 165 11.25 10.34 4.42
CA GLY A 165 11.46 10.11 2.99
C GLY A 165 10.43 10.86 2.13
N PHE A 166 9.16 10.83 2.51
CA PHE A 166 8.10 11.53 1.79
C PHE A 166 8.28 13.05 1.82
N VAL A 167 8.57 13.64 2.99
CA VAL A 167 8.81 15.09 3.12
C VAL A 167 10.02 15.51 2.31
N LYS A 168 11.11 14.71 2.33
CA LYS A 168 12.28 14.97 1.50
C LYS A 168 11.94 15.00 0.01
N ALA A 169 11.19 14.02 -0.47
CA ALA A 169 10.75 13.98 -1.87
C ALA A 169 9.84 15.17 -2.23
N MET A 170 8.98 15.63 -1.31
CA MET A 170 8.16 16.84 -1.52
C MET A 170 9.01 18.10 -1.64
N LEU A 171 10.04 18.26 -0.82
CA LEU A 171 10.97 19.40 -0.90
C LEU A 171 11.73 19.40 -2.22
N GLU A 172 12.27 18.27 -2.61
CA GLU A 172 12.96 18.11 -3.92
C GLU A 172 12.01 18.41 -5.09
N TYR A 173 10.79 17.90 -5.06
CA TYR A 173 9.76 18.17 -6.07
C TYR A 173 9.38 19.66 -6.15
N SER A 174 9.33 20.35 -5.02
CA SER A 174 9.02 21.79 -4.98
C SER A 174 10.18 22.72 -5.36
N GLY A 175 11.36 22.16 -5.64
CA GLY A 175 12.57 22.93 -5.95
C GLY A 175 13.20 23.65 -4.74
N LYS A 176 12.96 23.14 -3.55
CA LYS A 176 13.50 23.67 -2.28
C LYS A 176 14.54 22.75 -1.66
#